data_5ce7ab858424075150b521f2bdfea0dc
#
_entry.id   5ce7ab858424075150b521f2bdfea0dc
#
_cell.length_a   1.000
_cell.length_b   1.000
_cell.length_c   1.000
_cell.angle_alpha   90.00
_cell.angle_beta   90.00
_cell.angle_gamma   90.00
#
_symmetry.space_group_name_H-M   'P 1'
#
loop_
_entity.id
_entity.type
_entity.pdbx_description
1 polymer ?
#
loop_
_entity_poly.entity_id
_entity_poly.type
_entity_poly.pdbx_seq_one_letter_code
_entity_poly.pdbx_strand_id
1 'polypeptide(L)'
;IRRFTRNLSQGDNLYHLSNELSQYENCTIQEIIPTQDKIVLSDGSELHINEAMGNITEEHKARIQIRETIIAHLKKEQNNYHRGIKTLSLFFLDEVKHYRLYDEDGNQLLGRYGQIFEEEYQNIYNDYRTLTDPEYATYLADIELTRTHAGYFSIDKKGRAVNSEVKRGETFSDD
;
A
#
# COMPACT_ATOMS: atom_id res chain seq x y z
N ILE A 1 -11.71 -2.82 3.26
CA ILE A 1 -11.93 -1.52 3.90
C ILE A 1 -12.56 -0.60 2.86
N ARG A 2 -13.83 -0.22 3.05
CA ARG A 2 -14.45 0.80 2.20
C ARG A 2 -13.86 2.15 2.54
N ARG A 3 -13.29 2.84 1.57
CA ARG A 3 -12.81 4.22 1.71
C ARG A 3 -14.01 5.17 1.55
N PHE A 4 -14.21 6.03 2.54
CA PHE A 4 -15.17 7.13 2.46
C PHE A 4 -14.40 8.45 2.55
N THR A 5 -14.62 9.32 1.59
CA THR A 5 -14.15 10.70 1.67
C THR A 5 -15.30 11.55 2.21
N ARG A 6 -15.05 12.33 3.24
CA ARG A 6 -16.03 13.26 3.82
C ARG A 6 -15.39 14.64 3.97
N ASN A 7 -16.18 15.66 3.76
CA ASN A 7 -15.79 17.01 4.16
C ASN A 7 -15.94 17.10 5.68
N LEU A 8 -14.95 17.69 6.32
CA LEU A 8 -14.91 17.88 7.76
C LEU A 8 -15.11 19.36 8.09
N SER A 9 -15.81 19.63 9.18
CA SER A 9 -16.08 20.95 9.73
C SER A 9 -15.72 21.00 11.21
N GLN A 10 -15.46 22.19 11.72
CA GLN A 10 -15.30 22.41 13.14
C GLN A 10 -16.56 21.96 13.89
N GLY A 11 -16.38 21.20 14.97
CA GLY A 11 -17.47 20.61 15.75
C GLY A 11 -17.87 19.20 15.30
N ASP A 12 -17.35 18.69 14.18
CA ASP A 12 -17.64 17.32 13.72
C ASP A 12 -17.06 16.28 14.67
N ASN A 13 -17.88 15.31 15.03
CA ASN A 13 -17.47 14.19 15.87
C ASN A 13 -16.99 13.02 14.98
N LEU A 14 -15.69 12.68 15.08
CA LEU A 14 -15.07 11.67 14.25
C LEU A 14 -15.59 10.25 14.53
N TYR A 15 -16.05 9.96 15.75
CA TYR A 15 -16.66 8.69 16.08
C TYR A 15 -17.92 8.44 15.24
N HIS A 16 -18.82 9.40 15.19
CA HIS A 16 -20.02 9.28 14.37
C HIS A 16 -19.73 9.27 12.87
N LEU A 17 -18.77 10.08 12.41
CA LEU A 17 -18.39 10.13 11.00
C LEU A 17 -17.69 8.87 10.50
N SER A 18 -17.03 8.13 11.40
CA SER A 18 -16.34 6.89 11.10
C SER A 18 -17.23 5.62 11.16
N ASN A 19 -18.52 5.76 11.42
CA ASN A 19 -19.44 4.66 11.77
C ASN A 19 -19.02 3.97 13.08
N GLU A 20 -18.81 4.76 14.12
CA GLU A 20 -18.59 4.31 15.50
C GLU A 20 -17.29 3.50 15.72
N LEU A 21 -16.23 3.83 14.99
CA LEU A 21 -14.93 3.23 15.26
C LEU A 21 -14.40 3.69 16.63
N SER A 22 -14.14 2.77 17.53
CA SER A 22 -13.73 3.03 18.91
C SER A 22 -12.47 3.88 19.04
N GLN A 23 -11.57 3.82 18.06
CA GLN A 23 -10.35 4.66 18.02
C GLN A 23 -10.63 6.16 17.90
N TYR A 24 -11.85 6.55 17.51
CA TYR A 24 -12.28 7.95 17.42
C TYR A 24 -13.27 8.33 18.52
N GLU A 25 -13.42 7.49 19.53
CA GLU A 25 -14.26 7.79 20.68
C GLU A 25 -13.78 9.08 21.36
N ASN A 26 -14.73 10.00 21.60
CA ASN A 26 -14.46 11.34 22.13
C ASN A 26 -13.59 12.27 21.24
N CYS A 27 -13.35 11.94 19.99
CA CYS A 27 -12.62 12.78 19.06
C CYS A 27 -13.57 13.72 18.30
N THR A 28 -13.50 15.02 18.63
CA THR A 28 -14.24 16.08 17.92
C THR A 28 -13.24 17.08 17.32
N ILE A 29 -13.53 17.59 16.13
CA ILE A 29 -12.69 18.63 15.52
C ILE A 29 -12.90 19.93 16.27
N GLN A 30 -11.88 20.36 16.99
CA GLN A 30 -11.91 21.61 17.75
C GLN A 30 -11.62 22.82 16.85
N GLU A 31 -10.63 22.69 15.98
CA GLU A 31 -10.21 23.78 15.09
C GLU A 31 -9.64 23.21 13.77
N ILE A 32 -9.86 23.94 12.68
CA ILE A 32 -9.24 23.69 11.36
C ILE A 32 -8.38 24.88 11.04
N ILE A 33 -7.06 24.67 10.85
CA ILE A 33 -6.07 25.73 10.59
C ILE A 33 -5.46 25.52 9.20
N PRO A 34 -6.10 26.02 8.13
CA PRO A 34 -5.64 25.80 6.76
C PRO A 34 -4.26 26.39 6.47
N THR A 35 -3.89 27.49 7.16
CA THR A 35 -2.58 28.15 7.00
C THR A 35 -1.40 27.31 7.53
N GLN A 36 -1.68 26.30 8.34
CA GLN A 36 -0.69 25.38 8.91
C GLN A 36 -0.92 23.94 8.45
N ASP A 37 -1.84 23.74 7.51
CA ASP A 37 -2.21 22.43 6.98
C ASP A 37 -2.55 21.40 8.08
N LYS A 38 -3.26 21.84 9.14
CA LYS A 38 -3.58 20.98 10.29
C LYS A 38 -4.99 21.17 10.83
N ILE A 39 -5.45 20.15 11.53
CA ILE A 39 -6.63 20.19 12.40
C ILE A 39 -6.23 19.93 13.84
N VAL A 40 -6.96 20.51 14.78
CA VAL A 40 -6.81 20.28 16.23
C VAL A 40 -8.03 19.53 16.72
N LEU A 41 -7.81 18.48 17.50
CA LEU A 41 -8.87 17.65 18.06
C LEU A 41 -9.16 18.01 19.53
N SER A 42 -10.32 17.57 20.03
CA SER A 42 -10.79 17.89 21.37
C SER A 42 -9.88 17.37 22.52
N ASP A 43 -9.04 16.39 22.23
CA ASP A 43 -8.02 15.87 23.15
C ASP A 43 -6.70 16.66 23.12
N GLY A 44 -6.64 17.72 22.30
CA GLY A 44 -5.45 18.53 22.09
C GLY A 44 -4.45 17.97 21.08
N SER A 45 -4.73 16.82 20.48
CA SER A 45 -3.89 16.27 19.41
C SER A 45 -4.03 17.07 18.13
N GLU A 46 -2.95 17.20 17.38
CA GLU A 46 -2.89 17.84 16.08
C GLU A 46 -2.70 16.80 14.99
N LEU A 47 -3.37 16.95 13.85
CA LEU A 47 -3.24 16.09 12.70
C LEU A 47 -2.95 16.95 11.45
N HIS A 48 -1.81 16.69 10.82
CA HIS A 48 -1.40 17.39 9.61
C HIS A 48 -1.87 16.69 8.33
N ILE A 49 -1.83 17.41 7.21
CA ILE A 49 -2.12 16.82 5.90
C ILE A 49 -1.21 15.62 5.65
N ASN A 50 -1.80 14.52 5.17
CA ASN A 50 -1.17 13.22 4.95
C ASN A 50 -0.78 12.45 6.22
N GLU A 51 -1.12 12.92 7.40
CA GLU A 51 -1.05 12.14 8.62
C GLU A 51 -2.32 11.32 8.82
N ALA A 52 -2.18 10.23 9.56
CA ALA A 52 -3.30 9.37 9.93
C ALA A 52 -3.35 9.22 11.45
N MET A 53 -4.57 9.31 11.99
CA MET A 53 -4.83 9.16 13.41
C MET A 53 -5.20 7.72 13.77
N GLY A 54 -4.78 7.28 14.94
CA GLY A 54 -5.10 5.97 15.52
C GLY A 54 -3.90 5.03 15.58
N ASN A 55 -4.09 3.83 16.12
CA ASN A 55 -3.09 2.76 16.14
C ASN A 55 -2.88 2.17 14.74
N ILE A 56 -2.33 3.00 13.84
CA ILE A 56 -1.96 2.54 12.49
C ILE A 56 -0.65 1.78 12.63
N THR A 57 -0.74 0.46 12.56
CA THR A 57 0.44 -0.39 12.50
C THR A 57 1.17 -0.19 11.18
N GLU A 58 2.46 -0.50 11.14
CA GLU A 58 3.24 -0.49 9.88
C GLU A 58 2.59 -1.38 8.80
N GLU A 59 1.95 -2.48 9.22
CA GLU A 59 1.18 -3.33 8.31
C GLU A 59 -0.02 -2.58 7.68
N HIS A 60 -0.74 -1.78 8.45
CA HIS A 60 -1.85 -0.97 7.91
C HIS A 60 -1.37 0.07 6.91
N LYS A 61 -0.24 0.74 7.20
CA LYS A 61 0.38 1.69 6.26
C LYS A 61 0.81 0.99 4.97
N ALA A 62 1.50 -0.14 5.10
CA ALA A 62 1.91 -0.94 3.96
C ALA A 62 0.70 -1.38 3.11
N ARG A 63 -0.38 -1.84 3.74
CA ARG A 63 -1.61 -2.25 3.05
C ARG A 63 -2.21 -1.10 2.24
N ILE A 64 -2.28 0.11 2.81
CA ILE A 64 -2.79 1.30 2.11
C ILE A 64 -1.89 1.63 0.93
N GLN A 65 -0.57 1.66 1.12
CA GLN A 65 0.39 1.96 0.06
C GLN A 65 0.34 0.94 -1.08
N ILE A 66 0.30 -0.35 -0.75
CA ILE A 66 0.19 -1.43 -1.72
C ILE A 66 -1.11 -1.29 -2.52
N ARG A 67 -2.24 -1.10 -1.84
CA ARG A 67 -3.55 -0.92 -2.47
C ARG A 67 -3.58 0.25 -3.45
N GLU A 68 -3.14 1.43 -3.02
CA GLU A 68 -3.14 2.64 -3.87
C GLU A 68 -2.20 2.47 -5.07
N THR A 69 -1.07 1.79 -4.88
CA THR A 69 -0.14 1.49 -5.98
C THR A 69 -0.77 0.55 -7.00
N ILE A 70 -1.49 -0.50 -6.56
CA ILE A 70 -2.20 -1.42 -7.47
C ILE A 70 -3.27 -0.65 -8.27
N ILE A 71 -4.07 0.19 -7.62
CA ILE A 71 -5.09 1.00 -8.29
C ILE A 71 -4.46 1.93 -9.34
N ALA A 72 -3.38 2.62 -8.99
CA ALA A 72 -2.66 3.49 -9.91
C ALA A 72 -2.04 2.72 -11.08
N HIS A 73 -1.50 1.51 -10.81
CA HIS A 73 -0.96 0.61 -11.82
C HIS A 73 -2.02 0.21 -12.84
N LEU A 74 -3.15 -0.34 -12.39
CA LEU A 74 -4.22 -0.81 -13.26
C LEU A 74 -4.80 0.33 -14.12
N LYS A 75 -5.00 1.51 -13.53
CA LYS A 75 -5.43 2.70 -14.30
C LYS A 75 -4.43 3.07 -15.39
N LYS A 76 -3.14 3.06 -15.08
CA LYS A 76 -2.09 3.39 -16.05
C LYS A 76 -1.93 2.30 -17.10
N GLU A 77 -2.00 1.04 -16.72
CA GLU A 77 -1.91 -0.10 -17.62
C GLU A 77 -3.09 -0.09 -18.61
N GLN A 78 -4.33 0.11 -18.16
CA GLN A 78 -5.49 0.24 -19.02
C GLN A 78 -5.31 1.34 -20.08
N ASN A 79 -4.82 2.52 -19.69
CA ASN A 79 -4.55 3.62 -20.62
C ASN A 79 -3.45 3.31 -21.64
N ASN A 80 -2.54 2.41 -21.30
CA ASN A 80 -1.41 2.02 -22.15
C ASN A 80 -1.68 0.73 -22.94
N TYR A 81 -2.69 -0.04 -22.57
CA TYR A 81 -2.98 -1.37 -23.12
C TYR A 81 -3.12 -1.35 -24.65
N HIS A 82 -4.04 -0.53 -25.18
CA HIS A 82 -4.28 -0.39 -26.60
C HIS A 82 -3.10 0.24 -27.37
N ARG A 83 -2.12 0.79 -26.68
CA ARG A 83 -0.88 1.32 -27.26
C ARG A 83 0.25 0.28 -27.29
N GLY A 84 0.01 -0.93 -26.78
CA GLY A 84 1.01 -1.98 -26.64
C GLY A 84 2.15 -1.66 -25.66
N ILE A 85 1.94 -0.73 -24.71
CA ILE A 85 2.95 -0.30 -23.74
C ILE A 85 2.70 -1.03 -22.42
N LYS A 86 3.67 -1.83 -21.99
CA LYS A 86 3.64 -2.47 -20.65
C LYS A 86 3.89 -1.46 -19.56
N THR A 87 3.11 -1.58 -18.48
CA THR A 87 3.27 -0.81 -17.25
C THR A 87 3.94 -1.68 -16.21
N LEU A 88 4.90 -1.12 -15.48
CA LEU A 88 5.55 -1.76 -14.33
C LEU A 88 5.44 -0.84 -13.12
N SER A 89 5.27 -1.43 -11.94
CA SER A 89 5.36 -0.75 -10.65
C SER A 89 6.48 -1.36 -9.81
N LEU A 90 7.22 -0.53 -9.11
CA LEU A 90 8.30 -0.96 -8.23
C LEU A 90 7.94 -0.64 -6.79
N PHE A 91 8.14 -1.63 -5.92
CA PHE A 91 8.04 -1.49 -4.48
C PHE A 91 9.43 -1.62 -3.87
N PHE A 92 9.85 -0.61 -3.11
CA PHE A 92 11.08 -0.68 -2.33
C PHE A 92 10.75 -1.17 -0.93
N LEU A 93 11.46 -2.20 -0.47
CA LEU A 93 11.26 -2.80 0.84
C LEU A 93 12.51 -2.57 1.69
N ASP A 94 12.29 -2.26 2.95
CA ASP A 94 13.35 -2.11 3.95
C ASP A 94 13.99 -3.44 4.34
N GLU A 95 13.18 -4.52 4.41
CA GLU A 95 13.65 -5.84 4.74
C GLU A 95 13.07 -6.92 3.81
N VAL A 96 13.94 -7.85 3.38
CA VAL A 96 13.58 -8.98 2.51
C VAL A 96 12.49 -9.84 3.12
N LYS A 97 12.49 -10.03 4.45
CA LYS A 97 11.51 -10.86 5.17
C LYS A 97 10.07 -10.41 4.97
N HIS A 98 9.82 -9.14 4.67
CA HIS A 98 8.49 -8.63 4.40
C HIS A 98 7.87 -9.19 3.10
N TYR A 99 8.72 -9.65 2.18
CA TYR A 99 8.27 -10.26 0.93
C TYR A 99 8.63 -11.73 0.79
N ARG A 100 9.82 -12.16 1.30
CA ARG A 100 10.32 -13.53 1.16
C ARG A 100 10.82 -14.09 2.48
N LEU A 101 10.28 -15.23 2.84
CA LEU A 101 10.68 -16.04 4.00
C LEU A 101 11.18 -17.41 3.53
N TYR A 102 11.76 -18.15 4.45
CA TYR A 102 12.18 -19.54 4.23
C TYR A 102 11.75 -20.37 5.43
N ASP A 103 11.22 -21.57 5.16
CA ASP A 103 10.92 -22.55 6.21
C ASP A 103 12.18 -23.27 6.68
N GLU A 104 12.01 -24.24 7.61
CA GLU A 104 13.11 -25.04 8.17
C GLU A 104 13.80 -25.89 7.10
N ASP A 105 13.07 -26.32 6.06
CA ASP A 105 13.57 -27.12 4.95
C ASP A 105 14.24 -26.24 3.85
N GLY A 106 14.15 -24.90 3.97
CA GLY A 106 14.71 -23.95 3.01
C GLY A 106 13.79 -23.63 1.84
N ASN A 107 12.51 -24.04 1.87
CA ASN A 107 11.54 -23.68 0.84
C ASN A 107 11.15 -22.22 0.97
N GLN A 108 10.92 -21.56 -0.16
CA GLN A 108 10.50 -20.16 -0.19
C GLN A 108 9.04 -20.01 0.21
N LEU A 109 8.79 -19.08 1.11
CA LEU A 109 7.46 -18.66 1.54
C LEU A 109 7.25 -17.19 1.22
N LEU A 110 6.01 -16.83 0.92
CA LEU A 110 5.64 -15.44 0.70
C LEU A 110 5.55 -14.71 2.03
N GLY A 111 6.29 -13.61 2.15
CA GLY A 111 6.26 -12.74 3.32
C GLY A 111 4.96 -11.91 3.40
N ARG A 112 4.78 -11.23 4.54
CA ARG A 112 3.51 -10.55 4.86
C ARG A 112 3.09 -9.51 3.81
N TYR A 113 4.02 -8.70 3.28
CA TYR A 113 3.68 -7.70 2.26
C TYR A 113 3.32 -8.33 0.91
N GLY A 114 3.93 -9.47 0.57
CA GLY A 114 3.51 -10.23 -0.60
C GLY A 114 2.10 -10.78 -0.47
N GLN A 115 1.74 -11.32 0.73
CA GLN A 115 0.37 -11.77 1.02
C GLN A 115 -0.64 -10.61 0.95
N ILE A 116 -0.30 -9.46 1.53
CA ILE A 116 -1.13 -8.24 1.45
C ILE A 116 -1.32 -7.81 -0.01
N PHE A 117 -0.26 -7.89 -0.83
CA PHE A 117 -0.37 -7.58 -2.26
C PHE A 117 -1.38 -8.48 -2.95
N GLU A 118 -1.30 -9.80 -2.74
CA GLU A 118 -2.24 -10.76 -3.34
C GLU A 118 -3.67 -10.54 -2.86
N GLU A 119 -3.88 -10.29 -1.55
CA GLU A 119 -5.19 -9.97 -0.97
C GLU A 119 -5.79 -8.70 -1.61
N GLU A 120 -5.02 -7.61 -1.66
CA GLU A 120 -5.50 -6.33 -2.20
C GLU A 120 -5.69 -6.39 -3.72
N TYR A 121 -4.78 -7.07 -4.44
CA TYR A 121 -4.93 -7.25 -5.89
C TYR A 121 -6.23 -7.99 -6.22
N GLN A 122 -6.52 -9.09 -5.52
CA GLN A 122 -7.74 -9.87 -5.75
C GLN A 122 -9.01 -9.04 -5.46
N ASN A 123 -9.00 -8.25 -4.38
CA ASN A 123 -10.12 -7.38 -4.03
C ASN A 123 -10.34 -6.30 -5.10
N ILE A 124 -9.28 -5.62 -5.52
CA ILE A 124 -9.35 -4.56 -6.52
C ILE A 124 -9.74 -5.13 -7.88
N TYR A 125 -9.15 -6.27 -8.27
CA TYR A 125 -9.44 -6.93 -9.53
C TYR A 125 -10.93 -7.27 -9.68
N ASN A 126 -11.56 -7.80 -8.64
CA ASN A 126 -12.99 -8.15 -8.66
C ASN A 126 -13.88 -6.93 -8.92
N ASP A 127 -13.53 -5.78 -8.33
CA ASP A 127 -14.24 -4.52 -8.56
C ASP A 127 -13.91 -3.92 -9.95
N TYR A 128 -12.63 -3.95 -10.33
CA TYR A 128 -12.11 -3.24 -11.50
C TYR A 128 -12.57 -3.87 -12.81
N ARG A 129 -12.58 -5.20 -12.91
CA ARG A 129 -12.99 -5.92 -14.12
C ARG A 129 -14.42 -5.65 -14.55
N THR A 130 -15.29 -5.24 -13.64
CA THR A 130 -16.70 -4.91 -13.94
C THR A 130 -16.87 -3.49 -14.45
N LEU A 131 -15.87 -2.63 -14.26
CA LEU A 131 -15.91 -1.19 -14.56
C LEU A 131 -15.00 -0.80 -15.73
N THR A 132 -14.19 -1.75 -16.23
CA THR A 132 -13.21 -1.50 -17.29
C THR A 132 -13.77 -1.91 -18.68
N ASP A 133 -13.04 -1.56 -19.75
CA ASP A 133 -13.43 -2.01 -21.09
C ASP A 133 -13.29 -3.54 -21.24
N PRO A 134 -14.14 -4.17 -22.08
CA PRO A 134 -14.21 -5.64 -22.17
C PRO A 134 -12.92 -6.30 -22.66
N GLU A 135 -12.14 -5.65 -23.52
CA GLU A 135 -10.90 -6.21 -24.05
C GLU A 135 -9.83 -6.26 -22.97
N TYR A 136 -9.68 -5.17 -22.21
CA TYR A 136 -8.77 -5.12 -21.07
C TYR A 136 -9.22 -6.05 -19.94
N ALA A 137 -10.53 -6.18 -19.70
CA ALA A 137 -11.07 -7.13 -18.73
C ALA A 137 -10.71 -8.58 -19.09
N THR A 138 -10.77 -8.93 -20.37
CA THR A 138 -10.37 -10.26 -20.86
C THR A 138 -8.86 -10.49 -20.66
N TYR A 139 -8.03 -9.50 -21.01
CA TYR A 139 -6.60 -9.57 -20.77
C TYR A 139 -6.28 -9.78 -19.28
N LEU A 140 -6.92 -9.04 -18.38
CA LEU A 140 -6.73 -9.22 -16.93
C LEU A 140 -7.15 -10.61 -16.46
N ALA A 141 -8.19 -11.19 -17.05
CA ALA A 141 -8.70 -12.51 -16.65
C ALA A 141 -7.71 -13.66 -16.96
N ASP A 142 -6.83 -13.46 -17.93
CA ASP A 142 -5.81 -14.45 -18.33
C ASP A 142 -4.55 -14.40 -17.44
N ILE A 143 -4.46 -13.42 -16.51
CA ILE A 143 -3.30 -13.25 -15.66
C ILE A 143 -3.51 -13.99 -14.33
N GLU A 144 -2.63 -14.95 -14.06
CA GLU A 144 -2.59 -15.61 -12.76
C GLU A 144 -2.06 -14.65 -11.68
N LEU A 145 -2.73 -14.60 -10.53
CA LEU A 145 -2.38 -13.72 -9.41
C LEU A 145 -0.90 -13.83 -9.01
N THR A 146 -0.41 -15.05 -8.83
CA THR A 146 0.97 -15.33 -8.41
C THR A 146 2.04 -14.88 -9.43
N ARG A 147 1.64 -14.54 -10.65
CA ARG A 147 2.53 -14.05 -11.71
C ARG A 147 2.46 -12.51 -11.89
N THR A 148 1.64 -11.85 -11.09
CA THR A 148 1.50 -10.38 -11.16
C THR A 148 2.64 -9.64 -10.45
N HIS A 149 3.39 -10.34 -9.60
CA HIS A 149 4.49 -9.74 -8.84
C HIS A 149 5.70 -10.69 -8.73
N ALA A 150 6.88 -10.11 -8.59
CA ALA A 150 8.12 -10.83 -8.33
C ALA A 150 9.06 -9.95 -7.49
N GLY A 151 9.91 -10.58 -6.69
CA GLY A 151 10.93 -9.89 -5.90
C GLY A 151 12.32 -10.02 -6.50
N TYR A 152 13.08 -8.94 -6.53
CA TYR A 152 14.49 -8.93 -6.88
C TYR A 152 15.30 -8.49 -5.66
N PHE A 153 16.20 -9.38 -5.18
CA PHE A 153 16.94 -9.19 -3.94
C PHE A 153 18.39 -9.64 -4.10
N SER A 154 19.25 -9.14 -3.23
CA SER A 154 20.59 -9.72 -3.05
C SER A 154 20.47 -11.16 -2.57
N ILE A 155 21.39 -12.02 -2.98
CA ILE A 155 21.40 -13.43 -2.61
C ILE A 155 22.66 -13.80 -1.84
N ASP A 156 22.52 -14.69 -0.85
CA ASP A 156 23.65 -15.29 -0.14
C ASP A 156 24.31 -16.41 -0.96
N LYS A 157 25.39 -17.01 -0.42
CA LYS A 157 26.12 -18.12 -1.05
C LYS A 157 25.27 -19.38 -1.23
N LYS A 158 24.13 -19.46 -0.53
CA LYS A 158 23.15 -20.58 -0.62
C LYS A 158 21.99 -20.26 -1.57
N GLY A 159 22.03 -19.10 -2.26
CA GLY A 159 20.98 -18.64 -3.17
C GLY A 159 19.74 -18.08 -2.47
N ARG A 160 19.80 -17.79 -1.17
CA ARG A 160 18.68 -17.22 -0.43
C ARG A 160 18.71 -15.72 -0.47
N ALA A 161 17.55 -15.08 -0.64
CA ALA A 161 17.40 -13.66 -0.62
C ALA A 161 17.76 -13.09 0.77
N VAL A 162 18.58 -12.06 0.80
CA VAL A 162 19.07 -11.41 2.01
C VAL A 162 19.03 -9.89 1.86
N ASN A 163 18.98 -9.19 2.99
CA ASN A 163 19.13 -7.74 3.00
C ASN A 163 20.52 -7.36 2.48
N SER A 164 20.58 -6.31 1.66
CA SER A 164 21.88 -5.76 1.26
C SER A 164 22.54 -5.14 2.49
N GLU A 165 23.69 -5.66 2.89
CA GLU A 165 24.50 -5.03 3.93
C GLU A 165 25.18 -3.79 3.33
N VAL A 166 24.72 -2.60 3.73
CA VAL A 166 25.45 -1.37 3.46
C VAL A 166 26.65 -1.36 4.40
N LYS A 167 27.83 -1.75 3.91
CA LYS A 167 29.06 -1.57 4.65
C LYS A 167 29.27 -0.07 4.85
N ARG A 168 29.30 0.35 6.12
CA ARG A 168 29.65 1.72 6.49
C ARG A 168 31.01 2.05 5.89
N GLY A 169 31.04 2.90 4.83
CA GLY A 169 32.27 3.40 4.21
C GLY A 169 32.42 3.17 2.72
N GLU A 170 31.53 2.47 2.05
CA GLU A 170 31.52 2.44 0.58
C GLU A 170 30.71 3.61 0.05
N THR A 171 31.39 4.66 -0.39
CA THR A 171 30.84 5.64 -1.32
C THR A 171 30.58 4.93 -2.63
N PHE A 172 29.38 5.07 -3.20
CA PHE A 172 29.12 4.69 -4.58
C PHE A 172 30.13 5.45 -5.45
N SER A 173 31.05 4.73 -6.11
CA SER A 173 31.78 5.28 -7.23
C SER A 173 30.82 5.21 -8.42
N ASP A 174 30.43 6.37 -8.94
CA ASP A 174 29.82 6.48 -10.24
C ASP A 174 30.85 6.02 -11.30
N ASP A 175 30.60 4.80 -11.84
CA ASP A 175 31.21 4.34 -13.09
C ASP A 175 30.11 4.15 -14.14
#